data_4297f7b8e6aef2cd2f057d2b31349699
#
_entry.id   4297f7b8e6aef2cd2f057d2b31349699
#
_cell.length_a   1.000
_cell.length_b   1.000
_cell.length_c   1.000
_cell.angle_alpha   90.00
_cell.angle_beta   90.00
_cell.angle_gamma   90.00
#
_symmetry.space_group_name_H-M   'P 1'
#
loop_
_entity.id
_entity.type
_entity.pdbx_description
1 polymer ?
#
loop_
_entity_poly.entity_id
_entity_poly.type
_entity_poly.pdbx_seq_one_letter_code
_entity_poly.pdbx_strand_id
1 'polypeptide(L)'
;MSSPDVRSFTVGPVQENCYLVRADPTSSHAVIVDPGEEHERLLAGARALGVEIEAILITHCHFDHIGAVAPLARATGAPVYCPEIERGVLADLMRWVPPGFGPFESYEAEHLLAGGERLALARLEVDVIFTPGHSPGHLTYAISPATTGASQRSGETPVGRVLLSGDVVFQGSVGRVDLPGGDWATLERSIGGLLRAFPGDTVVYPGHMGVTTLGRERDTNPFLAELRSAIPAPAPGATAAGS
;
A
#
# COMPACT_ATOMS: atom_id res chain seq x y z
N MET A 1 -17.33 0.46 -12.97
CA MET A 1 -16.59 1.58 -12.32
C MET A 1 -15.14 1.44 -12.75
N SER A 2 -14.45 2.55 -12.99
CA SER A 2 -13.02 2.54 -13.36
C SER A 2 -12.15 2.33 -12.11
N SER A 3 -10.98 1.72 -12.30
CA SER A 3 -9.95 1.68 -11.25
C SER A 3 -9.38 3.08 -11.00
N PRO A 4 -8.79 3.36 -9.82
CA PRO A 4 -8.10 4.61 -9.57
C PRO A 4 -6.93 4.80 -10.54
N ASP A 5 -6.56 6.04 -10.81
CA ASP A 5 -5.33 6.36 -11.54
C ASP A 5 -4.14 6.34 -10.58
N VAL A 6 -3.21 5.43 -10.81
CA VAL A 6 -2.02 5.19 -9.97
C VAL A 6 -0.76 5.56 -10.73
N ARG A 7 0.07 6.42 -10.16
CA ARG A 7 1.38 6.81 -10.69
C ARG A 7 2.47 6.35 -9.76
N SER A 8 3.41 5.59 -10.28
CA SER A 8 4.56 5.07 -9.53
C SER A 8 5.79 5.94 -9.72
N PHE A 9 6.54 6.10 -8.65
CA PHE A 9 7.86 6.73 -8.62
C PHE A 9 8.81 5.77 -7.91
N THR A 10 9.69 5.12 -8.64
CA THR A 10 10.75 4.33 -8.02
C THR A 10 11.80 5.30 -7.49
N VAL A 11 12.05 5.28 -6.18
CA VAL A 11 12.91 6.24 -5.47
C VAL A 11 14.01 5.56 -4.67
N GLY A 12 15.03 6.32 -4.35
CA GLY A 12 16.16 5.88 -3.54
C GLY A 12 17.02 4.77 -4.11
N PRO A 13 18.15 4.45 -3.47
CA PRO A 13 19.10 3.45 -3.94
C PRO A 13 18.60 2.01 -3.84
N VAL A 14 17.62 1.75 -2.97
CA VAL A 14 16.99 0.42 -2.84
C VAL A 14 15.77 0.24 -3.74
N GLN A 15 15.44 1.27 -4.55
CA GLN A 15 14.41 1.23 -5.59
C GLN A 15 13.01 0.89 -5.03
N GLU A 16 12.63 1.57 -3.96
CA GLU A 16 11.27 1.53 -3.42
C GLU A 16 10.29 2.21 -4.39
N ASN A 17 9.06 1.74 -4.42
CA ASN A 17 7.98 2.29 -5.23
C ASN A 17 7.02 3.13 -4.38
N CYS A 18 7.17 4.44 -4.44
CA CYS A 18 6.20 5.41 -3.95
C CYS A 18 5.04 5.55 -4.94
N TYR A 19 3.81 5.63 -4.47
CA TYR A 19 2.62 5.72 -5.32
C TYR A 19 1.79 6.97 -5.05
N LEU A 20 1.48 7.74 -6.10
CA LEU A 20 0.48 8.80 -6.07
C LEU A 20 -0.82 8.26 -6.67
N VAL A 21 -1.89 8.29 -5.89
CA VAL A 21 -3.18 7.67 -6.23
C VAL A 21 -4.27 8.73 -6.22
N ARG A 22 -5.02 8.83 -7.32
CA ARG A 22 -6.19 9.70 -7.46
C ARG A 22 -7.40 8.94 -8.01
N ALA A 23 -8.60 9.45 -7.77
CA ALA A 23 -9.83 8.76 -8.12
C ALA A 23 -9.95 8.50 -9.63
N ASP A 24 -9.49 9.43 -10.47
CA ASP A 24 -9.46 9.35 -11.92
C ASP A 24 -8.41 10.35 -12.48
N PRO A 25 -8.06 10.28 -13.80
CA PRO A 25 -7.07 11.16 -14.41
C PRO A 25 -7.40 12.66 -14.39
N THR A 26 -8.64 13.04 -14.08
CA THR A 26 -9.10 14.45 -14.01
C THR A 26 -9.19 14.97 -12.58
N SER A 27 -9.00 14.12 -11.59
CA SER A 27 -9.04 14.51 -10.16
C SER A 27 -7.89 15.44 -9.81
N SER A 28 -8.22 16.52 -9.09
CA SER A 28 -7.26 17.52 -8.60
C SER A 28 -6.70 17.19 -7.21
N HIS A 29 -7.11 16.11 -6.59
CA HIS A 29 -6.64 15.63 -5.29
C HIS A 29 -6.13 14.20 -5.41
N ALA A 30 -5.11 13.88 -4.62
CA ALA A 30 -4.49 12.55 -4.57
C ALA A 30 -4.05 12.22 -3.14
N VAL A 31 -3.87 10.94 -2.86
CA VAL A 31 -3.07 10.47 -1.74
C VAL A 31 -1.70 10.02 -2.24
N ILE A 32 -0.69 10.10 -1.39
CA ILE A 32 0.62 9.51 -1.68
C ILE A 32 0.91 8.39 -0.67
N VAL A 33 1.43 7.27 -1.16
CA VAL A 33 1.71 6.08 -0.36
C VAL A 33 3.20 5.81 -0.39
N ASP A 34 3.78 5.61 0.79
CA ASP A 34 5.19 5.32 1.03
C ASP A 34 6.15 6.28 0.32
N PRO A 35 6.22 7.56 0.70
CA PRO A 35 7.23 8.47 0.15
C PRO A 35 8.60 8.16 0.76
N GLY A 36 9.34 7.24 0.14
CA GLY A 36 10.61 6.74 0.65
C GLY A 36 11.74 7.76 0.56
N GLU A 37 11.96 8.34 -0.60
CA GLU A 37 13.02 9.33 -0.83
C GLU A 37 12.61 10.35 -1.92
N GLU A 38 13.53 11.26 -2.27
CA GLU A 38 13.40 12.19 -3.41
C GLU A 38 12.14 13.09 -3.36
N HIS A 39 11.79 13.64 -2.19
CA HIS A 39 10.56 14.42 -2.00
C HIS A 39 10.37 15.55 -3.04
N GLU A 40 11.43 16.21 -3.53
CA GLU A 40 11.32 17.24 -4.58
C GLU A 40 10.81 16.66 -5.91
N ARG A 41 11.25 15.45 -6.27
CA ARG A 41 10.78 14.74 -7.46
C ARG A 41 9.31 14.31 -7.30
N LEU A 42 8.91 13.83 -6.10
CA LEU A 42 7.52 13.50 -5.80
C LEU A 42 6.62 14.73 -5.90
N LEU A 43 7.03 15.88 -5.33
CA LEU A 43 6.32 17.16 -5.44
C LEU A 43 6.24 17.65 -6.90
N ALA A 44 7.32 17.51 -7.67
CA ALA A 44 7.31 17.86 -9.08
C ALA A 44 6.35 16.98 -9.87
N GLY A 45 6.27 15.67 -9.56
CA GLY A 45 5.30 14.75 -10.12
C GLY A 45 3.85 15.13 -9.83
N ALA A 46 3.54 15.47 -8.58
CA ALA A 46 2.22 15.94 -8.19
C ALA A 46 1.83 17.24 -8.94
N ARG A 47 2.73 18.21 -9.00
CA ARG A 47 2.53 19.46 -9.76
C ARG A 47 2.31 19.20 -11.26
N ALA A 48 3.08 18.31 -11.87
CA ALA A 48 2.93 17.96 -13.30
C ALA A 48 1.57 17.31 -13.61
N LEU A 49 0.99 16.61 -12.62
CA LEU A 49 -0.35 16.02 -12.72
C LEU A 49 -1.47 17.01 -12.34
N GLY A 50 -1.12 18.21 -11.84
CA GLY A 50 -2.07 19.21 -11.38
C GLY A 50 -2.84 18.78 -10.13
N VAL A 51 -2.24 17.98 -9.25
CA VAL A 51 -2.91 17.47 -8.05
C VAL A 51 -2.31 18.04 -6.76
N GLU A 52 -3.17 18.23 -5.77
CA GLU A 52 -2.86 18.49 -4.39
C GLU A 52 -2.77 17.14 -3.63
N ILE A 53 -1.73 16.96 -2.83
CA ILE A 53 -1.59 15.79 -1.95
C ILE A 53 -2.41 16.04 -0.70
N GLU A 54 -3.52 15.28 -0.54
CA GLU A 54 -4.47 15.43 0.56
C GLU A 54 -4.05 14.62 1.80
N ALA A 55 -3.33 13.51 1.60
CA ALA A 55 -2.84 12.65 2.68
C ALA A 55 -1.59 11.88 2.28
N ILE A 56 -0.77 11.55 3.28
CA ILE A 56 0.40 10.66 3.18
C ILE A 56 0.05 9.39 3.95
N LEU A 57 0.03 8.23 3.25
CA LEU A 57 -0.27 6.93 3.81
C LEU A 57 1.03 6.11 3.89
N ILE A 58 1.28 5.48 5.04
CA ILE A 58 2.48 4.66 5.28
C ILE A 58 2.03 3.21 5.44
N THR A 59 2.57 2.28 4.63
CA THR A 59 2.31 0.85 4.80
C THR A 59 3.06 0.27 5.99
N HIS A 60 4.32 0.66 6.15
CA HIS A 60 5.19 0.27 7.26
C HIS A 60 6.39 1.24 7.37
N CYS A 61 7.13 1.18 8.47
CA CYS A 61 8.14 2.18 8.76
C CYS A 61 9.59 1.71 8.50
N HIS A 62 9.87 0.89 7.48
CA HIS A 62 11.24 0.76 7.00
C HIS A 62 11.70 2.06 6.34
N PHE A 63 13.00 2.37 6.48
CA PHE A 63 13.56 3.68 6.16
C PHE A 63 13.33 4.11 4.70
N ASP A 64 13.33 3.16 3.79
CA ASP A 64 13.15 3.35 2.36
C ASP A 64 11.69 3.66 1.96
N HIS A 65 10.72 3.43 2.85
CA HIS A 65 9.31 3.80 2.67
C HIS A 65 8.95 5.15 3.30
N ILE A 66 9.77 5.66 4.22
CA ILE A 66 9.39 6.83 5.03
C ILE A 66 10.41 7.97 5.03
N GLY A 67 11.55 7.83 4.36
CA GLY A 67 12.62 8.83 4.40
C GLY A 67 12.24 10.22 3.89
N ALA A 68 11.24 10.33 3.01
CA ALA A 68 10.73 11.60 2.50
C ALA A 68 9.43 12.08 3.18
N VAL A 69 8.90 11.38 4.18
CA VAL A 69 7.64 11.73 4.86
C VAL A 69 7.72 13.15 5.45
N ALA A 70 8.72 13.43 6.28
CA ALA A 70 8.83 14.71 6.97
C ALA A 70 8.95 15.93 6.01
N PRO A 71 9.85 15.95 5.02
CA PRO A 71 9.93 17.07 4.09
C PRO A 71 8.68 17.19 3.22
N LEU A 72 8.03 16.07 2.84
CA LEU A 72 6.82 16.09 2.04
C LEU A 72 5.62 16.64 2.84
N ALA A 73 5.42 16.17 4.08
CA ALA A 73 4.37 16.66 4.96
C ALA A 73 4.48 18.17 5.20
N ARG A 74 5.68 18.67 5.47
CA ARG A 74 5.91 20.12 5.63
C ARG A 74 5.64 20.92 4.36
N ALA A 75 5.99 20.38 3.20
CA ALA A 75 5.82 21.10 1.93
C ALA A 75 4.36 21.14 1.47
N THR A 76 3.55 20.15 1.83
CA THR A 76 2.15 20.03 1.39
C THR A 76 1.13 20.41 2.47
N GLY A 77 1.49 20.29 3.74
CA GLY A 77 0.55 20.35 4.86
C GLY A 77 -0.36 19.11 4.97
N ALA A 78 -0.11 18.07 4.17
CA ALA A 78 -0.89 16.86 4.19
C ALA A 78 -0.67 16.05 5.48
N PRO A 79 -1.73 15.60 6.17
CA PRO A 79 -1.60 14.75 7.35
C PRO A 79 -1.01 13.39 7.01
N VAL A 80 -0.25 12.84 7.95
CA VAL A 80 0.42 11.54 7.84
C VAL A 80 -0.38 10.48 8.61
N TYR A 81 -0.67 9.37 7.93
CA TYR A 81 -1.31 8.20 8.46
C TYR A 81 -0.27 7.08 8.62
N CYS A 82 0.04 6.69 9.83
CA CYS A 82 1.11 5.76 10.18
C CYS A 82 0.56 4.53 10.90
N PRO A 83 1.12 3.33 10.66
CA PRO A 83 0.82 2.16 11.47
C PRO A 83 1.08 2.43 12.96
N GLU A 84 0.09 2.23 13.81
CA GLU A 84 0.17 2.55 15.25
C GLU A 84 1.35 1.84 15.94
N ILE A 85 1.56 0.56 15.59
CA ILE A 85 2.64 -0.27 16.16
C ILE A 85 4.03 0.29 15.84
N GLU A 86 4.17 0.95 14.68
CA GLU A 86 5.47 1.41 14.15
C GLU A 86 5.68 2.93 14.31
N ARG A 87 4.76 3.65 14.96
CA ARG A 87 4.87 5.10 15.17
C ARG A 87 6.21 5.54 15.76
N GLY A 88 6.76 4.71 16.68
CA GLY A 88 8.06 5.01 17.32
C GLY A 88 9.25 4.92 16.37
N VAL A 89 9.14 4.20 15.27
CA VAL A 89 10.16 4.14 14.21
C VAL A 89 10.18 5.46 13.44
N LEU A 90 9.01 5.95 13.02
CA LEU A 90 8.88 7.24 12.33
C LEU A 90 9.33 8.42 13.23
N ALA A 91 9.01 8.37 14.52
CA ALA A 91 9.37 9.41 15.50
C ALA A 91 10.88 9.45 15.84
N ASP A 92 11.61 8.36 15.63
CA ASP A 92 13.07 8.28 15.86
C ASP A 92 13.75 7.53 14.69
N LEU A 93 13.52 8.01 13.47
CA LEU A 93 13.86 7.32 12.23
C LEU A 93 15.34 6.95 12.13
N MET A 94 16.26 7.87 12.45
CA MET A 94 17.70 7.63 12.32
C MET A 94 18.25 6.50 13.19
N ARG A 95 17.52 6.09 14.23
CA ARG A 95 17.88 4.91 15.04
C ARG A 95 17.74 3.59 14.26
N TRP A 96 16.91 3.58 13.22
CA TRP A 96 16.53 2.39 12.45
C TRP A 96 17.14 2.37 11.06
N VAL A 97 17.82 3.45 10.66
CA VAL A 97 18.45 3.58 9.34
C VAL A 97 19.78 2.84 9.33
N PRO A 98 20.02 1.93 8.36
CA PRO A 98 21.31 1.27 8.22
C PRO A 98 22.44 2.26 7.91
N PRO A 99 23.69 1.97 8.31
CA PRO A 99 24.84 2.81 7.96
C PRO A 99 24.97 3.01 6.45
N GLY A 100 25.18 4.26 6.04
CA GLY A 100 25.34 4.64 4.62
C GLY A 100 24.08 5.17 3.96
N PHE A 101 22.93 5.15 4.65
CA PHE A 101 21.68 5.77 4.19
C PHE A 101 21.38 7.05 4.99
N GLY A 102 20.55 7.92 4.45
CA GLY A 102 20.15 9.19 5.07
C GLY A 102 21.20 10.30 4.89
N PRO A 103 21.15 11.37 5.71
CA PRO A 103 20.26 11.51 6.86
C PRO A 103 18.80 11.74 6.46
N PHE A 104 17.88 11.17 7.24
CA PHE A 104 16.45 11.38 7.14
C PHE A 104 15.91 12.11 8.37
N GLU A 105 14.77 12.76 8.22
CA GLU A 105 14.12 13.49 9.30
C GLU A 105 12.99 12.65 9.92
N SER A 106 12.95 12.61 11.25
CA SER A 106 11.85 12.01 12.00
C SER A 106 10.56 12.84 11.89
N TYR A 107 9.42 12.20 12.06
CA TYR A 107 8.11 12.84 12.02
C TYR A 107 7.14 12.22 13.05
N GLU A 108 6.25 13.04 13.58
CA GLU A 108 5.13 12.57 14.42
C GLU A 108 3.86 12.57 13.59
N ALA A 109 3.30 11.40 13.34
CA ALA A 109 2.11 11.24 12.50
C ALA A 109 0.85 11.77 13.20
N GLU A 110 -0.02 12.46 12.44
CA GLU A 110 -1.30 12.99 12.93
C GLU A 110 -2.34 11.89 13.15
N HIS A 111 -2.26 10.80 12.38
CA HIS A 111 -3.21 9.70 12.46
C HIS A 111 -2.51 8.36 12.61
N LEU A 112 -2.99 7.56 13.56
CA LEU A 112 -2.49 6.21 13.80
C LEU A 112 -3.53 5.19 13.34
N LEU A 113 -3.07 4.16 12.60
CA LEU A 113 -3.91 3.12 12.02
C LEU A 113 -3.55 1.76 12.60
N ALA A 114 -4.57 0.99 12.98
CA ALA A 114 -4.41 -0.36 13.55
C ALA A 114 -4.83 -1.48 12.57
N GLY A 115 -5.49 -1.12 11.47
CA GLY A 115 -6.14 -2.03 10.54
C GLY A 115 -7.63 -2.23 10.85
N GLY A 116 -8.44 -2.28 9.80
CA GLY A 116 -9.90 -2.33 9.87
C GLY A 116 -10.59 -1.00 9.65
N GLU A 117 -9.85 0.10 9.59
CA GLU A 117 -10.40 1.43 9.30
C GLU A 117 -10.80 1.55 7.83
N ARG A 118 -11.80 2.38 7.59
CA ARG A 118 -12.18 2.87 6.26
C ARG A 118 -12.03 4.37 6.22
N LEU A 119 -11.16 4.86 5.35
CA LEU A 119 -10.87 6.27 5.16
C LEU A 119 -11.53 6.77 3.87
N ALA A 120 -11.99 8.02 3.89
CA ALA A 120 -12.46 8.75 2.71
C ALA A 120 -11.51 9.92 2.45
N LEU A 121 -10.62 9.80 1.47
CA LEU A 121 -9.54 10.75 1.17
C LEU A 121 -9.46 10.97 -0.35
N ALA A 122 -9.27 12.20 -0.80
CA ALA A 122 -9.06 12.52 -2.22
C ALA A 122 -10.12 11.89 -3.16
N ARG A 123 -11.38 11.79 -2.73
CA ARG A 123 -12.47 11.08 -3.44
C ARG A 123 -12.20 9.58 -3.64
N LEU A 124 -11.38 9.00 -2.80
CA LEU A 124 -11.09 7.58 -2.73
C LEU A 124 -11.71 6.99 -1.46
N GLU A 125 -12.09 5.71 -1.54
CA GLU A 125 -12.33 4.85 -0.39
C GLU A 125 -11.09 3.99 -0.17
N VAL A 126 -10.54 4.04 1.03
CA VAL A 126 -9.33 3.32 1.43
C VAL A 126 -9.66 2.41 2.59
N ASP A 127 -9.71 1.11 2.36
CA ASP A 127 -9.81 0.13 3.44
C ASP A 127 -8.38 -0.21 3.92
N VAL A 128 -8.16 -0.09 5.22
CA VAL A 128 -6.88 -0.38 5.89
C VAL A 128 -6.88 -1.83 6.35
N ILE A 129 -5.93 -2.62 5.86
CA ILE A 129 -5.85 -4.06 6.15
C ILE A 129 -4.58 -4.35 6.92
N PHE A 130 -4.70 -4.93 8.12
CA PHE A 130 -3.55 -5.34 8.91
C PHE A 130 -2.90 -6.59 8.28
N THR A 131 -1.66 -6.45 7.83
CA THR A 131 -0.90 -7.49 7.11
C THR A 131 0.52 -7.67 7.68
N PRO A 132 0.65 -8.02 8.97
CA PRO A 132 1.95 -8.17 9.61
C PRO A 132 2.75 -9.33 9.04
N GLY A 133 4.06 -9.33 9.33
CA GLY A 133 4.97 -10.43 9.04
C GLY A 133 6.26 -9.99 8.38
N HIS A 134 6.25 -9.05 7.45
CA HIS A 134 7.45 -8.34 6.99
C HIS A 134 7.94 -7.38 8.07
N SER A 135 7.02 -6.63 8.63
CA SER A 135 7.19 -5.84 9.85
C SER A 135 6.00 -6.04 10.78
N PRO A 136 6.10 -5.70 12.08
CA PRO A 136 5.05 -6.02 13.06
C PRO A 136 3.77 -5.20 12.89
N GLY A 137 3.86 -4.01 12.34
CA GLY A 137 2.74 -3.08 12.15
C GLY A 137 2.25 -2.95 10.72
N HIS A 138 2.76 -3.74 9.80
CA HIS A 138 2.52 -3.59 8.36
C HIS A 138 1.04 -3.51 7.99
N LEU A 139 0.70 -2.56 7.10
CA LEU A 139 -0.64 -2.34 6.55
C LEU A 139 -0.63 -2.48 5.03
N THR A 140 -1.70 -3.05 4.49
CA THR A 140 -2.02 -3.00 3.05
C THR A 140 -3.22 -2.10 2.86
N TYR A 141 -3.20 -1.22 1.85
CA TYR A 141 -4.33 -0.35 1.51
C TYR A 141 -5.08 -0.90 0.30
N ALA A 142 -6.38 -1.17 0.47
CA ALA A 142 -7.26 -1.50 -0.63
C ALA A 142 -8.03 -0.25 -1.06
N ILE A 143 -7.71 0.28 -2.25
CA ILE A 143 -8.17 1.59 -2.70
C ILE A 143 -9.09 1.47 -3.91
N SER A 144 -10.19 2.20 -3.89
CA SER A 144 -11.12 2.40 -5.01
C SER A 144 -11.60 3.84 -5.08
N PRO A 145 -12.04 4.34 -6.25
CA PRO A 145 -12.76 5.60 -6.31
C PRO A 145 -14.02 5.58 -5.46
N ALA A 146 -14.30 6.69 -4.76
CA ALA A 146 -15.52 6.81 -3.98
C ALA A 146 -16.76 6.75 -4.88
N THR A 147 -17.75 5.96 -4.48
CA THR A 147 -19.00 5.83 -5.23
C THR A 147 -19.92 7.00 -4.93
N THR A 148 -20.20 7.85 -5.93
CA THR A 148 -21.20 8.89 -5.79
C THR A 148 -22.61 8.28 -5.91
N GLY A 149 -23.32 8.16 -4.77
CA GLY A 149 -24.78 7.96 -4.77
C GLY A 149 -25.31 6.53 -4.89
N ALA A 150 -24.49 5.49 -4.86
CA ALA A 150 -24.96 4.11 -4.78
C ALA A 150 -24.79 3.60 -3.34
N SER A 151 -25.90 3.19 -2.72
CA SER A 151 -25.88 2.41 -1.49
C SER A 151 -25.05 1.15 -1.73
N GLN A 152 -23.83 1.10 -1.18
CA GLN A 152 -23.07 -0.15 -1.16
C GLN A 152 -23.87 -1.17 -0.36
N ARG A 153 -24.26 -2.26 -1.00
CA ARG A 153 -24.76 -3.41 -0.26
C ARG A 153 -23.59 -3.94 0.56
N SER A 154 -23.78 -4.03 1.86
CA SER A 154 -22.79 -4.60 2.78
C SER A 154 -22.43 -6.02 2.29
N GLY A 155 -21.17 -6.23 1.90
CA GLY A 155 -20.64 -7.52 1.48
C GLY A 155 -20.16 -7.62 0.03
N GLU A 156 -20.33 -6.61 -0.83
CA GLU A 156 -19.79 -6.63 -2.19
C GLU A 156 -18.42 -5.92 -2.22
N THR A 157 -17.41 -6.60 -2.77
CA THR A 157 -16.11 -5.98 -3.05
C THR A 157 -16.28 -4.94 -4.16
N PRO A 158 -15.95 -3.65 -3.96
CA PRO A 158 -16.08 -2.64 -5.01
C PRO A 158 -15.29 -3.03 -6.25
N VAL A 159 -15.92 -2.90 -7.42
CA VAL A 159 -15.28 -3.14 -8.72
C VAL A 159 -14.21 -2.06 -8.96
N GLY A 160 -13.03 -2.47 -9.46
CA GLY A 160 -11.92 -1.57 -9.76
C GLY A 160 -11.02 -1.26 -8.55
N ARG A 161 -11.14 -2.02 -7.46
CA ARG A 161 -10.25 -1.90 -6.29
C ARG A 161 -8.85 -2.39 -6.63
N VAL A 162 -7.84 -1.67 -6.12
CA VAL A 162 -6.42 -2.04 -6.22
C VAL A 162 -5.81 -2.18 -4.83
N LEU A 163 -4.71 -2.92 -4.70
CA LEU A 163 -3.96 -3.07 -3.46
C LEU A 163 -2.62 -2.34 -3.55
N LEU A 164 -2.33 -1.48 -2.59
CA LEU A 164 -0.99 -0.97 -2.30
C LEU A 164 -0.46 -1.86 -1.17
N SER A 165 0.33 -2.86 -1.53
CA SER A 165 0.68 -3.96 -0.61
C SER A 165 1.92 -3.70 0.23
N GLY A 166 2.62 -2.56 0.02
CA GLY A 166 3.94 -2.40 0.61
C GLY A 166 4.76 -3.67 0.39
N ASP A 167 5.39 -4.17 1.44
CA ASP A 167 6.30 -5.30 1.38
C ASP A 167 5.67 -6.63 1.82
N VAL A 168 4.43 -6.89 1.40
CA VAL A 168 3.76 -8.19 1.65
C VAL A 168 4.00 -9.15 0.50
N VAL A 169 3.56 -8.80 -0.71
CA VAL A 169 3.68 -9.66 -1.88
C VAL A 169 4.18 -8.86 -3.08
N PHE A 170 5.18 -9.39 -3.77
CA PHE A 170 5.84 -8.79 -4.94
C PHE A 170 5.61 -9.62 -6.19
N GLN A 171 5.97 -9.07 -7.33
CA GLN A 171 6.00 -9.82 -8.58
C GLN A 171 7.04 -10.96 -8.50
N GLY A 172 6.57 -12.20 -8.27
CA GLY A 172 7.41 -13.39 -8.17
C GLY A 172 8.22 -13.51 -6.87
N SER A 173 7.92 -12.69 -5.85
CA SER A 173 8.60 -12.68 -4.56
C SER A 173 7.67 -12.25 -3.43
N VAL A 174 8.20 -12.15 -2.21
CA VAL A 174 7.52 -11.65 -1.01
C VAL A 174 8.48 -10.80 -0.19
N GLY A 175 7.96 -10.02 0.74
CA GLY A 175 8.76 -9.27 1.69
C GLY A 175 9.68 -10.16 2.52
N ARG A 176 10.88 -9.68 2.82
CA ARG A 176 11.83 -10.37 3.70
C ARG A 176 11.32 -10.38 5.14
N VAL A 177 11.75 -11.38 5.91
CA VAL A 177 11.32 -11.57 7.30
C VAL A 177 12.49 -11.71 8.28
N ASP A 178 13.69 -11.39 7.83
CA ASP A 178 14.93 -11.49 8.62
C ASP A 178 15.32 -10.18 9.32
N LEU A 179 14.50 -9.13 9.19
CA LEU A 179 14.63 -7.89 9.94
C LEU A 179 13.89 -7.96 11.28
N PRO A 180 14.20 -7.07 12.25
CA PRO A 180 13.56 -7.08 13.56
C PRO A 180 12.02 -7.02 13.46
N GLY A 181 11.36 -8.00 14.07
CA GLY A 181 9.89 -8.12 14.04
C GLY A 181 9.33 -8.90 12.85
N GLY A 182 10.17 -9.34 11.92
CA GLY A 182 9.79 -10.19 10.80
C GLY A 182 9.46 -11.63 11.25
N ASP A 183 8.43 -12.23 10.65
CA ASP A 183 8.01 -13.61 10.92
C ASP A 183 7.33 -14.23 9.69
N TRP A 184 7.90 -15.32 9.20
CA TRP A 184 7.41 -15.98 7.97
C TRP A 184 5.98 -16.48 8.10
N ALA A 185 5.68 -17.20 9.19
CA ALA A 185 4.36 -17.79 9.36
C ALA A 185 3.26 -16.71 9.47
N THR A 186 3.60 -15.54 10.02
CA THR A 186 2.71 -14.38 10.07
C THR A 186 2.53 -13.77 8.68
N LEU A 187 3.61 -13.56 7.91
CA LEU A 187 3.55 -13.04 6.55
C LEU A 187 2.72 -13.96 5.64
N GLU A 188 2.95 -15.26 5.73
CA GLU A 188 2.19 -16.27 4.98
C GLU A 188 0.69 -16.19 5.27
N ARG A 189 0.29 -16.04 6.55
CA ARG A 189 -1.12 -15.82 6.94
C ARG A 189 -1.69 -14.54 6.36
N SER A 190 -0.93 -13.46 6.37
CA SER A 190 -1.32 -12.17 5.78
C SER A 190 -1.57 -12.29 4.29
N ILE A 191 -0.63 -12.88 3.55
CA ILE A 191 -0.78 -13.15 2.11
C ILE A 191 -2.00 -14.04 1.85
N GLY A 192 -2.13 -15.13 2.60
CA GLY A 192 -3.29 -16.04 2.51
C GLY A 192 -4.61 -15.32 2.79
N GLY A 193 -4.62 -14.35 3.68
CA GLY A 193 -5.75 -13.46 3.95
C GLY A 193 -6.14 -12.64 2.71
N LEU A 194 -5.18 -11.98 2.08
CA LEU A 194 -5.40 -11.20 0.85
C LEU A 194 -5.90 -12.08 -0.30
N LEU A 195 -5.28 -13.25 -0.53
CA LEU A 195 -5.68 -14.19 -1.58
C LEU A 195 -7.12 -14.72 -1.41
N ARG A 196 -7.63 -14.80 -0.19
CA ARG A 196 -9.02 -15.19 0.09
C ARG A 196 -10.01 -14.04 -0.01
N ALA A 197 -9.58 -12.84 0.39
CA ALA A 197 -10.47 -11.68 0.49
C ALA A 197 -10.70 -10.97 -0.85
N PHE A 198 -9.77 -11.10 -1.81
CA PHE A 198 -9.82 -10.36 -3.06
C PHE A 198 -9.82 -11.29 -4.29
N PRO A 199 -10.50 -10.87 -5.38
CA PRO A 199 -10.47 -11.58 -6.66
C PRO A 199 -9.04 -11.72 -7.23
N GLY A 200 -8.80 -12.75 -8.02
CA GLY A 200 -7.48 -13.00 -8.61
C GLY A 200 -7.01 -11.94 -9.60
N ASP A 201 -7.90 -11.22 -10.23
CA ASP A 201 -7.62 -10.09 -11.15
C ASP A 201 -7.33 -8.77 -10.42
N THR A 202 -7.40 -8.75 -9.07
CA THR A 202 -7.05 -7.58 -8.29
C THR A 202 -5.60 -7.19 -8.52
N VAL A 203 -5.39 -5.96 -9.00
CA VAL A 203 -4.07 -5.39 -9.27
C VAL A 203 -3.37 -5.06 -7.96
N VAL A 204 -2.09 -5.44 -7.87
CA VAL A 204 -1.22 -5.20 -6.72
C VAL A 204 -0.08 -4.28 -7.11
N TYR A 205 0.06 -3.20 -6.37
CA TYR A 205 1.14 -2.21 -6.43
C TYR A 205 2.05 -2.42 -5.22
N PRO A 206 3.15 -3.15 -5.39
CA PRO A 206 4.04 -3.51 -4.28
C PRO A 206 5.10 -2.45 -3.98
N GLY A 207 5.66 -2.45 -2.77
CA GLY A 207 6.77 -1.56 -2.39
C GLY A 207 8.02 -1.73 -3.24
N HIS A 208 8.25 -2.92 -3.77
CA HIS A 208 9.36 -3.20 -4.68
C HIS A 208 8.92 -4.01 -5.89
N MET A 209 9.76 -4.02 -6.93
CA MET A 209 9.54 -4.75 -8.20
C MET A 209 8.37 -4.19 -9.02
N GLY A 210 7.83 -5.01 -9.93
CA GLY A 210 6.77 -4.61 -10.85
C GLY A 210 5.36 -4.82 -10.30
N VAL A 211 4.41 -4.12 -10.92
CA VAL A 211 2.97 -4.32 -10.69
C VAL A 211 2.58 -5.74 -11.08
N THR A 212 1.70 -6.36 -10.31
CA THR A 212 1.23 -7.73 -10.52
C THR A 212 -0.26 -7.87 -10.23
N THR A 213 -0.77 -9.11 -10.16
CA THR A 213 -2.12 -9.43 -9.69
C THR A 213 -2.08 -10.55 -8.68
N LEU A 214 -3.04 -10.59 -7.76
CA LEU A 214 -3.11 -11.65 -6.75
C LEU A 214 -3.19 -13.05 -7.38
N GLY A 215 -3.94 -13.21 -8.47
CA GLY A 215 -4.07 -14.50 -9.17
C GLY A 215 -2.75 -14.95 -9.79
N ARG A 216 -2.01 -14.04 -10.45
CA ARG A 216 -0.69 -14.36 -10.97
C ARG A 216 0.25 -14.84 -9.85
N GLU A 217 0.32 -14.10 -8.75
CA GLU A 217 1.19 -14.47 -7.65
C GLU A 217 0.77 -15.78 -7.00
N ARG A 218 -0.53 -16.00 -6.76
CA ARG A 218 -1.02 -17.29 -6.29
C ARG A 218 -0.54 -18.44 -7.20
N ASP A 219 -0.62 -18.26 -8.52
CA ASP A 219 -0.39 -19.35 -9.48
C ASP A 219 1.10 -19.57 -9.80
N THR A 220 1.93 -18.53 -9.74
CA THR A 220 3.31 -18.58 -10.24
C THR A 220 4.41 -18.22 -9.23
N ASN A 221 4.05 -17.54 -8.12
CA ASN A 221 5.05 -17.12 -7.15
C ASN A 221 5.63 -18.33 -6.40
N PRO A 222 6.96 -18.55 -6.43
CA PRO A 222 7.57 -19.72 -5.81
C PRO A 222 7.43 -19.76 -4.29
N PHE A 223 7.35 -18.61 -3.62
CA PHE A 223 7.18 -18.49 -2.17
C PHE A 223 5.77 -18.88 -1.71
N LEU A 224 4.80 -18.92 -2.61
CA LEU A 224 3.40 -19.23 -2.30
C LEU A 224 3.00 -20.66 -2.71
N ALA A 225 3.96 -21.53 -3.00
CA ALA A 225 3.69 -22.89 -3.44
C ALA A 225 2.84 -23.71 -2.44
N GLU A 226 3.09 -23.54 -1.14
CA GLU A 226 2.33 -24.22 -0.09
C GLU A 226 0.91 -23.63 0.07
N LEU A 227 0.79 -22.31 0.04
CA LEU A 227 -0.50 -21.61 0.07
C LEU A 227 -1.40 -21.97 -1.12
N ARG A 228 -0.81 -22.22 -2.30
CA ARG A 228 -1.55 -22.64 -3.49
C ARG A 228 -2.32 -23.93 -3.28
N SER A 229 -1.77 -24.86 -2.52
CA SER A 229 -2.42 -26.13 -2.18
C SER A 229 -3.55 -25.95 -1.17
N ALA A 230 -3.45 -24.94 -0.30
CA ALA A 230 -4.41 -24.64 0.76
C ALA A 230 -5.55 -23.69 0.35
N ILE A 231 -5.33 -22.88 -0.70
CA ILE A 231 -6.31 -21.91 -1.23
C ILE A 231 -6.57 -22.25 -2.70
N PRO A 232 -7.53 -23.14 -3.00
CA PRO A 232 -7.85 -23.48 -4.38
C PRO A 232 -8.31 -22.26 -5.16
N ALA A 233 -7.96 -22.20 -6.45
CA ALA A 233 -8.43 -21.17 -7.35
C ALA A 233 -9.97 -21.09 -7.29
N PRO A 234 -10.59 -19.90 -7.32
CA PRO A 234 -12.03 -19.79 -7.51
C PRO A 234 -12.41 -20.56 -8.77
N ALA A 235 -13.48 -21.37 -8.68
CA ALA A 235 -13.95 -22.18 -9.80
C ALA A 235 -14.11 -21.28 -11.05
N PRO A 236 -13.64 -21.70 -12.24
CA PRO A 236 -13.86 -20.95 -13.47
C PRO A 236 -15.37 -20.90 -13.72
N GLY A 237 -15.96 -19.69 -13.65
CA GLY A 237 -17.37 -19.50 -13.96
C GLY A 237 -18.28 -18.93 -12.89
N ALA A 238 -17.79 -18.42 -11.78
CA ALA A 238 -18.60 -17.59 -10.90
C ALA A 238 -18.74 -16.15 -11.47
N THR A 239 -19.23 -16.05 -12.71
CA THR A 239 -19.91 -14.83 -13.18
C THR A 239 -21.15 -14.69 -12.33
N ALA A 240 -21.35 -13.55 -11.66
CA ALA A 240 -22.56 -13.21 -10.96
C ALA A 240 -23.77 -13.57 -11.83
N ALA A 241 -24.48 -14.64 -11.42
CA ALA A 241 -25.76 -14.97 -12.02
C ALA A 241 -26.72 -13.86 -11.61
N GLY A 242 -27.07 -13.00 -12.60
CA GLY A 242 -28.16 -12.08 -12.49
C GLY A 242 -29.49 -12.86 -12.38
N SER A 243 -30.30 -12.43 -11.49
CA SER A 243 -31.77 -12.40 -11.59
C SER A 243 -32.30 -11.45 -10.52
#